data_5887cdca605b13063c32431359c2c3a8
#
_entry.id   5887cdca605b13063c32431359c2c3a8
#
_cell.length_a   1.000
_cell.length_b   1.000
_cell.length_c   1.000
_cell.angle_alpha   90.00
_cell.angle_beta   90.00
_cell.angle_gamma   90.00
#
_symmetry.space_group_name_H-M   'P 1'
#
loop_
_entity.id
_entity.type
_entity.pdbx_description
1 polymer ?
#
loop_
_entity_poly.entity_id
_entity_poly.type
_entity_poly.pdbx_seq_one_letter_code
_entity_poly.pdbx_strand_id
1 'polypeptide(L)'
;MKKFKLLCIAILGLLGTSALAQNSLSETVAAGNKVYFKLINDDQHPIPADEIEDVTRELINAGAWTSVDTPEEADFILQVEAKKKMVFNSPRTWLTPSVLDKSGDVLWKSKTQQADATMFNGFRATDTCIKKVIEKSFQADLFKKAGRK
;
A
#
# COMPACT_ATOMS: atom_id res chain seq x y z
N MET A 1 -6.00 -63.36 9.34
CA MET A 1 -6.80 -62.29 10.00
C MET A 1 -5.91 -61.04 10.11
N LYS A 2 -6.04 -60.10 9.21
CA LYS A 2 -5.30 -58.84 9.27
C LYS A 2 -6.34 -57.70 9.38
N LYS A 3 -6.25 -56.99 10.50
CA LYS A 3 -7.13 -55.84 10.82
C LYS A 3 -6.73 -54.65 9.92
N PHE A 4 -7.59 -54.26 9.02
CA PHE A 4 -7.47 -52.96 8.34
C PHE A 4 -8.00 -51.89 9.30
N LYS A 5 -7.10 -51.05 9.79
CA LYS A 5 -7.46 -49.80 10.45
C LYS A 5 -7.69 -48.76 9.38
N LEU A 6 -8.91 -48.36 9.20
CA LEU A 6 -9.34 -47.26 8.36
C LEU A 6 -8.87 -45.96 8.98
N LEU A 7 -7.97 -45.26 8.29
CA LEU A 7 -7.49 -43.94 8.68
C LEU A 7 -8.47 -42.90 8.08
N CYS A 8 -9.39 -42.44 8.90
CA CYS A 8 -10.19 -41.26 8.57
C CYS A 8 -9.33 -40.02 8.73
N ILE A 9 -8.76 -39.51 7.65
CA ILE A 9 -8.17 -38.19 7.63
C ILE A 9 -9.30 -37.20 7.40
N ALA A 10 -9.62 -36.48 8.47
CA ALA A 10 -10.58 -35.40 8.44
C ALA A 10 -10.05 -34.24 7.57
N ILE A 11 -10.73 -33.97 6.46
CA ILE A 11 -10.59 -32.75 5.70
C ILE A 11 -11.41 -31.68 6.43
N LEU A 12 -10.76 -31.00 7.36
CA LEU A 12 -11.26 -29.78 8.01
C LEU A 12 -10.22 -28.69 7.81
N GLY A 13 -10.45 -27.82 6.83
CA GLY A 13 -9.53 -26.70 6.67
C GLY A 13 -9.68 -25.84 5.44
N LEU A 14 -10.89 -25.42 5.04
CA LEU A 14 -11.02 -24.51 3.90
C LEU A 14 -12.13 -23.44 4.02
N LEU A 15 -12.49 -23.03 5.23
CA LEU A 15 -13.50 -21.97 5.43
C LEU A 15 -13.08 -20.83 6.37
N GLY A 16 -11.77 -20.65 6.61
CA GLY A 16 -11.29 -19.65 7.58
C GLY A 16 -10.45 -18.49 7.03
N THR A 17 -10.10 -18.47 5.74
CA THR A 17 -9.05 -17.58 5.24
C THR A 17 -9.47 -16.13 5.02
N SER A 18 -10.71 -15.84 4.69
CA SER A 18 -11.14 -14.46 4.41
C SER A 18 -11.35 -13.60 5.67
N ALA A 19 -11.89 -14.17 6.75
CA ALA A 19 -12.08 -13.43 8.00
C ALA A 19 -10.76 -13.17 8.75
N LEU A 20 -9.82 -14.11 8.72
CA LEU A 20 -8.48 -13.95 9.28
C LEU A 20 -7.66 -12.90 8.51
N ALA A 21 -7.75 -12.85 7.17
CA ALA A 21 -7.08 -11.85 6.34
C ALA A 21 -7.64 -10.44 6.59
N GLN A 22 -8.95 -10.29 6.80
CA GLN A 22 -9.58 -9.00 7.05
C GLN A 22 -9.24 -8.45 8.44
N ASN A 23 -9.20 -9.28 9.48
CA ASN A 23 -8.73 -8.89 10.81
C ASN A 23 -7.24 -8.52 10.78
N SER A 24 -6.43 -9.26 10.04
CA SER A 24 -5.02 -8.98 9.83
C SER A 24 -4.78 -7.60 9.20
N LEU A 25 -5.55 -7.21 8.18
CA LEU A 25 -5.42 -5.89 7.55
C LEU A 25 -5.79 -4.76 8.53
N SER A 26 -6.88 -4.91 9.27
CA SER A 26 -7.33 -3.93 10.27
C SER A 26 -6.29 -3.66 11.34
N GLU A 27 -5.71 -4.72 11.90
CA GLU A 27 -4.65 -4.62 12.89
C GLU A 27 -3.36 -4.04 12.30
N THR A 28 -3.01 -4.45 11.09
CA THR A 28 -1.77 -4.06 10.40
C THR A 28 -1.73 -2.56 10.12
N VAL A 29 -2.83 -2.00 9.62
CA VAL A 29 -2.86 -0.56 9.24
C VAL A 29 -3.46 0.34 10.32
N ALA A 30 -3.55 -0.12 11.56
CA ALA A 30 -4.07 0.68 12.66
C ALA A 30 -3.26 1.97 12.84
N ALA A 31 -3.93 3.05 13.26
CA ALA A 31 -3.26 4.31 13.57
C ALA A 31 -2.22 4.12 14.69
N GLY A 32 -1.07 4.76 14.55
CA GLY A 32 0.05 4.64 15.50
C GLY A 32 0.99 3.48 15.24
N ASN A 33 0.65 2.55 14.36
CA ASN A 33 1.55 1.46 13.98
C ASN A 33 2.81 2.00 13.28
N LYS A 34 3.88 1.23 13.40
CA LYS A 34 5.17 1.51 12.77
C LYS A 34 5.17 1.04 11.32
N VAL A 35 5.55 1.91 10.41
CA VAL A 35 5.60 1.61 8.98
C VAL A 35 6.99 1.81 8.42
N TYR A 36 7.48 0.82 7.68
CA TYR A 36 8.63 0.99 6.79
C TYR A 36 8.13 1.37 5.40
N PHE A 37 8.55 2.54 4.93
CA PHE A 37 8.19 3.03 3.59
C PHE A 37 9.19 2.52 2.56
N LYS A 38 8.70 1.83 1.53
CA LYS A 38 9.50 1.30 0.43
C LYS A 38 9.02 1.88 -0.89
N LEU A 39 9.82 2.72 -1.51
CA LEU A 39 9.54 3.21 -2.86
C LEU A 39 10.21 2.29 -3.90
N ILE A 40 9.43 1.88 -4.90
CA ILE A 40 9.92 1.25 -6.13
C ILE A 40 9.79 2.27 -7.24
N ASN A 41 10.89 2.93 -7.55
CA ASN A 41 10.94 3.93 -8.61
C ASN A 41 11.13 3.26 -9.97
N ASP A 42 10.47 3.76 -10.99
CA ASP A 42 10.67 3.31 -12.36
C ASP A 42 12.07 3.70 -12.84
N ASP A 43 12.84 2.75 -13.38
CA ASP A 43 14.25 2.98 -13.77
C ASP A 43 14.40 3.96 -14.94
N GLN A 44 13.42 4.02 -15.84
CA GLN A 44 13.46 4.90 -17.03
C GLN A 44 12.79 6.27 -16.78
N HIS A 45 11.88 6.31 -15.82
CA HIS A 45 11.05 7.49 -15.56
C HIS A 45 10.87 7.69 -14.04
N PRO A 46 11.97 7.90 -13.30
CA PRO A 46 11.91 8.00 -11.84
C PRO A 46 11.24 9.31 -11.40
N ILE A 47 10.63 9.29 -10.23
CA ILE A 47 10.27 10.50 -9.48
C ILE A 47 11.54 11.13 -8.92
N PRO A 48 11.71 12.47 -8.97
CA PRO A 48 12.83 13.17 -8.33
C PRO A 48 12.91 12.93 -6.82
N ALA A 49 14.11 13.01 -6.26
CA ALA A 49 14.36 12.69 -4.85
C ALA A 49 13.59 13.57 -3.86
N ASP A 50 13.44 14.87 -4.14
CA ASP A 50 12.64 15.81 -3.35
C ASP A 50 11.15 15.45 -3.35
N GLU A 51 10.62 14.99 -4.49
CA GLU A 51 9.24 14.52 -4.58
C GLU A 51 9.03 13.17 -3.87
N ILE A 52 10.05 12.31 -3.79
CA ILE A 52 10.00 11.05 -3.03
C ILE A 52 9.80 11.34 -1.54
N GLU A 53 10.49 12.34 -1.01
CA GLU A 53 10.34 12.76 0.39
C GLU A 53 8.91 13.23 0.68
N ASP A 54 8.32 14.02 -0.21
CA ASP A 54 6.94 14.46 -0.09
C ASP A 54 5.95 13.30 -0.15
N VAL A 55 6.11 12.37 -1.09
CA VAL A 55 5.28 11.16 -1.18
C VAL A 55 5.34 10.37 0.13
N THR A 56 6.54 10.13 0.64
CA THR A 56 6.75 9.38 1.88
C THR A 56 6.05 10.05 3.05
N ARG A 57 6.32 11.33 3.29
CA ARG A 57 5.77 12.11 4.40
C ARG A 57 4.24 12.16 4.38
N GLU A 58 3.68 12.54 3.24
CA GLU A 58 2.23 12.75 3.12
C GLU A 58 1.44 11.45 3.26
N LEU A 59 1.92 10.34 2.68
CA LEU A 59 1.22 9.06 2.79
C LEU A 59 1.31 8.45 4.19
N ILE A 60 2.44 8.58 4.88
CA ILE A 60 2.59 8.14 6.28
C ILE A 60 1.69 8.94 7.19
N ASN A 61 1.68 10.27 7.03
CA ASN A 61 0.81 11.16 7.80
C ASN A 61 -0.68 10.87 7.58
N ALA A 62 -1.08 10.60 6.35
CA ALA A 62 -2.47 10.26 6.03
C ALA A 62 -2.95 8.97 6.73
N GLY A 63 -2.04 8.03 6.96
CA GLY A 63 -2.31 6.82 7.72
C GLY A 63 -2.24 7.00 9.24
N ALA A 64 -1.77 8.14 9.73
CA ALA A 64 -1.41 8.38 11.13
C ALA A 64 -0.45 7.31 11.65
N TRP A 65 0.52 6.92 10.84
CA TRP A 65 1.55 5.92 11.14
C TRP A 65 2.86 6.56 11.60
N THR A 66 3.72 5.78 12.23
CA THR A 66 5.06 6.19 12.63
C THR A 66 6.09 5.57 11.70
N SER A 67 6.89 6.41 11.02
CA SER A 67 7.98 5.94 10.16
C SER A 67 9.09 5.29 10.95
N VAL A 68 9.63 4.18 10.43
CA VAL A 68 10.85 3.54 10.93
C VAL A 68 11.83 3.33 9.78
N ASP A 69 13.13 3.21 10.12
CA ASP A 69 14.20 3.19 9.13
C ASP A 69 14.47 1.79 8.58
N THR A 70 14.02 0.75 9.27
CA THR A 70 14.25 -0.64 8.88
C THR A 70 12.95 -1.45 8.86
N PRO A 71 12.80 -2.42 7.94
CA PRO A 71 11.62 -3.27 7.89
C PRO A 71 11.46 -4.16 9.13
N GLU A 72 12.55 -4.47 9.84
CA GLU A 72 12.53 -5.28 11.07
C GLU A 72 11.83 -4.58 12.23
N GLU A 73 11.91 -3.25 12.29
CA GLU A 73 11.26 -2.43 13.32
C GLU A 73 9.80 -2.12 13.00
N ALA A 74 9.38 -2.35 11.76
CA ALA A 74 8.05 -2.01 11.28
C ALA A 74 7.00 -3.06 11.70
N ASP A 75 5.76 -2.62 11.84
CA ASP A 75 4.60 -3.50 11.95
C ASP A 75 4.15 -3.97 10.57
N PHE A 76 4.37 -3.15 9.54
CA PHE A 76 4.09 -3.45 8.15
C PHE A 76 4.95 -2.60 7.20
N ILE A 77 4.91 -2.95 5.91
CA ILE A 77 5.59 -2.24 4.84
C ILE A 77 4.55 -1.53 3.97
N LEU A 78 4.68 -0.21 3.80
CA LEU A 78 3.96 0.55 2.79
C LEU A 78 4.84 0.65 1.55
N GLN A 79 4.57 -0.17 0.54
CA GLN A 79 5.29 -0.15 -0.72
C GLN A 79 4.55 0.72 -1.73
N VAL A 80 5.26 1.63 -2.39
CA VAL A 80 4.70 2.49 -3.44
C VAL A 80 5.51 2.32 -4.71
N GLU A 81 4.87 1.82 -5.76
CA GLU A 81 5.44 1.85 -7.12
C GLU A 81 5.21 3.25 -7.69
N ALA A 82 6.25 3.90 -8.16
CA ALA A 82 6.22 5.30 -8.58
C ALA A 82 6.84 5.50 -9.97
N LYS A 83 6.22 6.38 -10.75
CA LYS A 83 6.68 6.73 -12.10
C LYS A 83 6.29 8.16 -12.43
N LYS A 84 7.18 8.88 -13.17
CA LYS A 84 6.90 10.23 -13.69
C LYS A 84 7.41 10.35 -15.12
N LYS A 85 6.54 10.72 -16.06
CA LYS A 85 6.88 10.82 -17.48
C LYS A 85 6.20 12.02 -18.11
N MET A 86 6.83 12.60 -19.11
CA MET A 86 6.20 13.60 -19.98
C MET A 86 5.16 12.94 -20.90
N VAL A 87 3.94 13.46 -20.87
CA VAL A 87 2.83 13.04 -21.73
C VAL A 87 2.24 14.29 -22.37
N PHE A 88 2.32 14.40 -23.70
CA PHE A 88 1.85 15.58 -24.42
C PHE A 88 2.35 16.92 -23.85
N ASN A 89 3.66 17.02 -23.63
CA ASN A 89 4.32 18.21 -23.05
C ASN A 89 3.93 18.58 -21.61
N SER A 90 3.29 17.67 -20.90
CA SER A 90 2.98 17.83 -19.47
C SER A 90 3.52 16.65 -18.65
N PRO A 91 4.17 16.88 -17.50
CA PRO A 91 4.57 15.80 -16.63
C PRO A 91 3.34 15.13 -16.01
N ARG A 92 3.32 13.81 -16.04
CA ARG A 92 2.33 12.97 -15.37
C ARG A 92 3.02 12.08 -14.36
N THR A 93 2.42 11.95 -13.18
CA THR A 93 2.87 11.06 -12.11
C THR A 93 1.88 9.92 -11.92
N TRP A 94 2.39 8.72 -11.68
CA TRP A 94 1.64 7.52 -11.32
C TRP A 94 2.15 6.99 -9.97
N LEU A 95 1.24 6.65 -9.08
CA LEU A 95 1.53 6.04 -7.79
C LEU A 95 0.60 4.84 -7.57
N THR A 96 1.19 3.71 -7.17
CA THR A 96 0.46 2.48 -6.84
C THR A 96 0.87 2.00 -5.46
N PRO A 97 0.13 2.34 -4.39
CA PRO A 97 0.43 1.88 -3.06
C PRO A 97 -0.04 0.45 -2.80
N SER A 98 0.74 -0.26 -1.98
CA SER A 98 0.44 -1.60 -1.48
C SER A 98 0.83 -1.69 -0.01
N VAL A 99 0.07 -2.46 0.76
CA VAL A 99 0.40 -2.82 2.14
C VAL A 99 0.87 -4.27 2.16
N LEU A 100 2.07 -4.48 2.68
CA LEU A 100 2.67 -5.79 2.85
C LEU A 100 2.84 -6.09 4.34
N ASP A 101 2.71 -7.35 4.72
CA ASP A 101 3.08 -7.78 6.07
C ASP A 101 4.60 -7.87 6.26
N LYS A 102 5.04 -8.27 7.46
CA LYS A 102 6.47 -8.42 7.79
C LYS A 102 7.17 -9.49 6.95
N SER A 103 6.42 -10.46 6.42
CA SER A 103 6.94 -11.51 5.56
C SER A 103 7.08 -11.06 4.10
N GLY A 104 6.55 -9.89 3.76
CA GLY A 104 6.53 -9.35 2.39
C GLY A 104 5.31 -9.78 1.58
N ASP A 105 4.33 -10.44 2.19
CA ASP A 105 3.09 -10.81 1.54
C ASP A 105 2.16 -9.61 1.39
N VAL A 106 1.53 -9.47 0.22
CA VAL A 106 0.63 -8.36 -0.08
C VAL A 106 -0.71 -8.58 0.61
N LEU A 107 -1.03 -7.74 1.59
CA LEU A 107 -2.33 -7.71 2.26
C LEU A 107 -3.36 -6.87 1.52
N TRP A 108 -2.88 -5.83 0.84
CA TRP A 108 -3.72 -4.92 0.06
C TRP A 108 -2.90 -4.23 -1.04
N LYS A 109 -3.51 -4.04 -2.20
CA LYS A 109 -2.93 -3.26 -3.31
C LYS A 109 -4.01 -2.37 -3.93
N SER A 110 -3.67 -1.10 -4.13
CA SER A 110 -4.54 -0.14 -4.80
C SER A 110 -4.52 -0.28 -6.32
N LYS A 111 -5.53 0.31 -6.95
CA LYS A 111 -5.43 0.73 -8.35
C LYS A 111 -4.41 1.87 -8.46
N THR A 112 -3.70 1.93 -9.58
CA THR A 112 -2.79 3.03 -9.87
C THR A 112 -3.54 4.36 -9.92
N GLN A 113 -3.09 5.35 -9.16
CA GLN A 113 -3.54 6.73 -9.27
C GLN A 113 -2.61 7.49 -10.20
N GLN A 114 -3.18 8.45 -10.94
CA GLN A 114 -2.39 9.30 -11.84
C GLN A 114 -2.87 10.75 -11.81
N ALA A 115 -1.93 11.67 -12.06
CA ALA A 115 -2.23 13.09 -12.18
C ALA A 115 -1.28 13.77 -13.17
N ASP A 116 -1.82 14.73 -13.90
CA ASP A 116 -1.07 15.60 -14.79
C ASP A 116 -0.70 16.91 -14.09
N ALA A 117 0.43 17.50 -14.48
CA ALA A 117 0.74 18.87 -14.15
C ALA A 117 -0.12 19.80 -15.04
N THR A 118 -0.92 20.64 -14.41
CA THR A 118 -1.81 21.61 -15.08
C THR A 118 -1.69 22.98 -14.45
N MET A 119 -2.17 24.02 -15.15
CA MET A 119 -2.25 25.36 -14.57
C MET A 119 -3.12 25.40 -13.31
N PHE A 120 -4.19 24.58 -13.24
CA PHE A 120 -5.11 24.52 -12.14
C PHE A 120 -4.50 23.93 -10.86
N ASN A 121 -3.46 23.08 -10.97
CA ASN A 121 -2.75 22.51 -9.82
C ASN A 121 -1.34 23.10 -9.64
N GLY A 122 -1.05 24.26 -10.26
CA GLY A 122 0.25 24.90 -10.17
C GLY A 122 1.39 24.06 -10.74
N PHE A 123 1.10 23.24 -11.77
CA PHE A 123 2.04 22.31 -12.40
C PHE A 123 2.60 21.21 -11.46
N ARG A 124 1.84 20.85 -10.40
CA ARG A 124 2.21 19.89 -9.37
C ARG A 124 1.54 18.52 -9.60
N ALA A 125 2.07 17.74 -10.54
CA ALA A 125 1.54 16.41 -10.85
C ALA A 125 1.64 15.46 -9.65
N THR A 126 2.78 15.43 -8.97
CA THR A 126 3.03 14.51 -7.86
C THR A 126 2.17 14.83 -6.65
N ASP A 127 2.07 16.08 -6.22
CA ASP A 127 1.20 16.50 -5.12
C ASP A 127 -0.28 16.15 -5.39
N THR A 128 -0.71 16.36 -6.62
CA THR A 128 -2.08 16.00 -7.02
C THR A 128 -2.29 14.49 -7.03
N CYS A 129 -1.27 13.72 -7.44
CA CYS A 129 -1.31 12.27 -7.41
C CYS A 129 -1.36 11.75 -5.97
N ILE A 130 -0.56 12.31 -5.04
CA ILE A 130 -0.60 12.01 -3.61
C ILE A 130 -2.01 12.21 -3.03
N LYS A 131 -2.64 13.35 -3.30
CA LYS A 131 -4.02 13.62 -2.85
C LYS A 131 -5.00 12.56 -3.35
N LYS A 132 -4.89 12.15 -4.62
CA LYS A 132 -5.73 11.07 -5.17
C LYS A 132 -5.47 9.72 -4.49
N VAL A 133 -4.22 9.40 -4.13
CA VAL A 133 -3.90 8.19 -3.36
C VAL A 133 -4.58 8.25 -2.00
N ILE A 134 -4.49 9.37 -1.29
CA ILE A 134 -5.11 9.53 0.02
C ILE A 134 -6.63 9.39 -0.08
N GLU A 135 -7.27 10.11 -0.98
CA GLU A 135 -8.73 10.13 -1.09
C GLU A 135 -9.30 8.83 -1.65
N LYS A 136 -8.75 8.34 -2.77
CA LYS A 136 -9.34 7.23 -3.53
C LYS A 136 -8.79 5.86 -3.13
N SER A 137 -7.52 5.79 -2.71
CA SER A 137 -6.90 4.53 -2.33
C SER A 137 -6.98 4.30 -0.82
N PHE A 138 -6.58 5.28 0.01
CA PHE A 138 -6.58 5.10 1.46
C PHE A 138 -7.97 5.25 2.05
N GLN A 139 -8.60 6.41 1.92
CA GLN A 139 -9.89 6.69 2.57
C GLN A 139 -11.03 5.86 1.96
N ALA A 140 -11.13 5.82 0.65
CA ALA A 140 -12.25 5.15 -0.02
C ALA A 140 -12.13 3.62 -0.07
N ASP A 141 -10.93 3.04 0.04
CA ASP A 141 -10.71 1.60 -0.08
C ASP A 141 -9.97 0.99 1.11
N LEU A 142 -8.69 1.34 1.35
CA LEU A 142 -7.88 0.72 2.41
C LEU A 142 -8.52 0.85 3.80
N PHE A 143 -8.80 2.08 4.21
CA PHE A 143 -9.33 2.33 5.56
C PHE A 143 -10.74 1.79 5.74
N LYS A 144 -11.55 1.84 4.69
CA LYS A 144 -12.88 1.23 4.69
C LYS A 144 -12.81 -0.28 4.85
N LYS A 145 -11.92 -0.98 4.12
CA LYS A 145 -11.68 -2.43 4.25
C LYS A 145 -11.09 -2.80 5.61
N ALA A 146 -10.26 -1.94 6.17
CA ALA A 146 -9.69 -2.10 7.50
C ALA A 146 -10.64 -1.69 8.64
N GLY A 147 -11.86 -1.23 8.35
CA GLY A 147 -12.81 -0.79 9.36
C GLY A 147 -12.42 0.51 10.09
N ARG A 148 -11.50 1.30 9.52
CA ARG A 148 -11.11 2.63 10.03
C ARG A 148 -12.13 3.68 9.58
N LYS A 149 -12.56 4.54 10.50
CA LYS A 149 -13.44 5.69 10.25
C LYS A 149 -12.62 6.95 10.10
#